data_25065619b22322a5ac2dc9e41c047c29
#
_entry.id   25065619b22322a5ac2dc9e41c047c29
#
_cell.length_a   1.000
_cell.length_b   1.000
_cell.length_c   1.000
_cell.angle_alpha   90.00
_cell.angle_beta   90.00
_cell.angle_gamma   90.00
#
_symmetry.space_group_name_H-M   'P 1'
#
loop_
_entity.id
_entity.type
_entity.pdbx_description
1 polymer ?
#
loop_
_entity_poly.entity_id
_entity_poly.type
_entity_poly.pdbx_seq_one_letter_code
_entity_poly.pdbx_strand_id
1 'polypeptide(L)'
;MAVCSFKPKPKGGEKLEVRLPDALGQDLLSRFHAQDQAVSEDRFEDYFKGVAIVPDLAGSESLLTFTVADSSAALVLHYHLSDELSTEKELWFFPNTDTQFNHIDHDRSGTDMAGYPMKGVEIPSAELGNRGVLFGGLGWYTRLEFPYLNNLMQQGTQVEIESALLKIYPEQGTYSDYNTLPDSLYLYIADENNVVTDAVTDYLGSEVQRGTLSEDNTFNENTYYYFDVTQFMQEELGAFGMYKHNLQLVFNSDDYTGTFKNLTFNDQGGRNPCLLYTSPSPRDS
;
A
#
# COMPACT_ATOMS: atom_id res chain seq x y z
N MET A 1 20.62 13.59 -19.37
CA MET A 1 20.35 12.95 -18.09
C MET A 1 21.05 13.76 -17.02
N ALA A 2 20.33 14.17 -15.98
CA ALA A 2 20.92 14.79 -14.79
C ALA A 2 21.04 13.71 -13.70
N VAL A 3 22.13 13.72 -12.94
CA VAL A 3 22.37 12.77 -11.84
C VAL A 3 22.51 13.61 -10.57
N CYS A 4 21.74 13.24 -9.55
CA CYS A 4 21.78 13.84 -8.23
C CYS A 4 22.04 12.76 -7.19
N SER A 5 22.96 12.98 -6.27
CA SER A 5 23.22 12.12 -5.12
C SER A 5 22.92 12.89 -3.84
N PHE A 6 22.11 12.31 -2.97
CA PHE A 6 21.76 12.92 -1.70
C PHE A 6 21.55 11.85 -0.63
N LYS A 7 21.64 12.27 0.63
CA LYS A 7 21.37 11.39 1.77
C LYS A 7 19.96 11.72 2.31
N PRO A 8 19.00 10.82 2.17
CA PRO A 8 17.65 11.10 2.63
C PRO A 8 17.57 11.20 4.15
N LYS A 9 16.64 12.01 4.65
CA LYS A 9 16.32 12.09 6.06
C LYS A 9 15.09 11.26 6.38
N PRO A 10 15.06 10.53 7.50
CA PRO A 10 14.00 9.58 7.83
C PRO A 10 12.59 10.17 7.92
N LYS A 11 12.50 11.45 8.28
CA LYS A 11 11.20 12.13 8.50
C LYS A 11 10.64 12.84 7.27
N GLY A 12 11.32 12.77 6.12
CA GLY A 12 10.88 13.41 4.90
C GLY A 12 10.80 14.96 5.01
N GLY A 13 10.08 15.58 4.09
CA GLY A 13 9.77 17.00 4.12
C GLY A 13 10.86 17.90 3.53
N GLU A 14 11.91 17.35 2.92
CA GLU A 14 12.93 18.12 2.22
C GLU A 14 12.55 18.30 0.75
N LYS A 15 12.82 19.51 0.23
CA LYS A 15 12.76 19.73 -1.22
C LYS A 15 14.07 19.27 -1.85
N LEU A 16 13.93 18.50 -2.93
CA LEU A 16 15.05 18.09 -3.76
C LEU A 16 15.06 18.96 -5.00
N GLU A 17 16.13 19.73 -5.18
CA GLU A 17 16.36 20.53 -6.37
C GLU A 17 17.40 19.85 -7.25
N VAL A 18 17.06 19.59 -8.51
CA VAL A 18 17.95 18.96 -9.47
C VAL A 18 18.11 19.86 -10.67
N ARG A 19 19.33 20.31 -10.93
CA ARG A 19 19.61 21.10 -12.13
C ARG A 19 19.64 20.19 -13.36
N LEU A 20 18.76 20.48 -14.29
CA LEU A 20 18.74 19.84 -15.60
C LEU A 20 19.76 20.49 -16.57
N PRO A 21 20.10 19.81 -17.67
CA PRO A 21 21.05 20.37 -18.64
C PRO A 21 20.53 21.69 -19.23
N ASP A 22 21.41 22.68 -19.30
CA ASP A 22 21.09 24.02 -19.80
C ASP A 22 20.60 24.02 -21.26
N ALA A 23 20.99 23.00 -22.04
CA ALA A 23 20.53 22.83 -23.42
C ALA A 23 18.99 22.67 -23.51
N LEU A 24 18.35 22.03 -22.54
CA LEU A 24 16.90 21.89 -22.49
C LEU A 24 16.25 23.27 -22.28
N GLY A 25 16.78 24.06 -21.35
CA GLY A 25 16.28 25.41 -21.09
C GLY A 25 16.46 26.33 -22.29
N GLN A 26 17.60 26.23 -22.99
CA GLN A 26 17.87 27.02 -24.20
C GLN A 26 16.95 26.65 -25.35
N ASP A 27 16.66 25.36 -25.56
CA ASP A 27 15.72 24.91 -26.61
C ASP A 27 14.30 25.38 -26.30
N LEU A 28 13.84 25.18 -25.07
CA LEU A 28 12.54 25.69 -24.61
C LEU A 28 12.41 27.20 -24.84
N LEU A 29 13.37 27.99 -24.37
CA LEU A 29 13.33 29.44 -24.49
C LEU A 29 13.34 29.90 -25.94
N SER A 30 14.16 29.26 -26.79
CA SER A 30 14.23 29.60 -28.21
C SER A 30 12.90 29.34 -28.94
N ARG A 31 12.22 28.24 -28.61
CA ARG A 31 10.91 27.89 -29.19
C ARG A 31 9.82 28.83 -28.69
N PHE A 32 9.81 29.20 -27.42
CA PHE A 32 8.88 30.22 -26.91
C PHE A 32 9.07 31.57 -27.61
N HIS A 33 10.32 31.99 -27.80
CA HIS A 33 10.60 33.22 -28.56
C HIS A 33 10.17 33.16 -30.00
N ALA A 34 10.33 32.01 -30.66
CA ALA A 34 9.90 31.79 -32.02
C ALA A 34 8.38 31.59 -32.18
N GLN A 35 7.64 31.55 -31.07
CA GLN A 35 6.20 31.19 -31.05
C GLN A 35 5.92 29.85 -31.75
N ASP A 36 6.81 28.90 -31.58
CA ASP A 36 6.71 27.57 -32.16
C ASP A 36 5.45 26.86 -31.62
N GLN A 37 4.65 26.31 -32.51
CA GLN A 37 3.43 25.57 -32.16
C GLN A 37 3.71 24.32 -31.30
N ALA A 38 4.91 23.78 -31.35
CA ALA A 38 5.30 22.64 -30.53
C ALA A 38 5.29 22.92 -29.01
N VAL A 39 5.43 24.19 -28.63
CA VAL A 39 5.39 24.63 -27.21
C VAL A 39 4.08 25.34 -26.87
N SER A 40 3.05 25.24 -27.72
CA SER A 40 1.70 25.69 -27.36
C SER A 40 1.09 24.76 -26.30
N GLU A 41 0.12 25.27 -25.56
CA GLU A 41 -0.57 24.52 -24.50
C GLU A 41 -1.09 23.16 -24.97
N ASP A 42 -1.70 23.11 -26.17
CA ASP A 42 -2.28 21.89 -26.73
C ASP A 42 -1.25 20.85 -27.22
N ARG A 43 0.00 21.24 -27.44
CA ARG A 43 1.04 20.37 -28.04
C ARG A 43 2.28 20.22 -27.19
N PHE A 44 2.33 20.87 -26.07
CA PHE A 44 3.51 20.84 -25.19
C PHE A 44 3.87 19.41 -24.75
N GLU A 45 2.86 18.59 -24.44
CA GLU A 45 3.04 17.18 -24.08
C GLU A 45 3.60 16.32 -25.22
N ASP A 46 3.35 16.70 -26.47
CA ASP A 46 3.94 16.04 -27.64
C ASP A 46 5.43 16.32 -27.78
N TYR A 47 5.84 17.54 -27.48
CA TYR A 47 7.24 17.96 -27.50
C TYR A 47 7.99 17.52 -26.24
N PHE A 48 7.45 17.75 -25.06
CA PHE A 48 8.05 17.41 -23.79
C PHE A 48 7.25 16.30 -23.10
N LYS A 49 7.70 15.06 -23.26
CA LYS A 49 6.98 13.86 -22.77
C LYS A 49 6.98 13.71 -21.27
N GLY A 50 7.73 14.52 -20.53
CA GLY A 50 7.80 14.52 -19.08
C GLY A 50 9.19 14.23 -18.53
N VAL A 51 9.23 13.99 -17.23
CA VAL A 51 10.45 13.69 -16.47
C VAL A 51 10.28 12.33 -15.80
N ALA A 52 11.27 11.49 -15.90
CA ALA A 52 11.34 10.24 -15.14
C ALA A 52 12.40 10.37 -14.04
N ILE A 53 12.03 10.01 -12.82
CA ILE A 53 12.96 9.84 -11.69
C ILE A 53 13.30 8.36 -11.62
N VAL A 54 14.57 8.04 -11.83
CA VAL A 54 15.04 6.64 -11.88
C VAL A 54 16.14 6.48 -10.84
N PRO A 55 16.03 5.48 -9.93
CA PRO A 55 17.08 5.21 -8.97
C PRO A 55 18.33 4.63 -9.66
N ASP A 56 19.51 4.99 -9.16
CA ASP A 56 20.73 4.26 -9.48
C ASP A 56 20.84 3.03 -8.59
N LEU A 57 20.48 1.87 -9.12
CA LEU A 57 20.42 0.62 -8.36
C LEU A 57 21.79 0.20 -7.79
N ALA A 58 22.88 0.64 -8.38
CA ALA A 58 24.23 0.30 -7.90
C ALA A 58 24.65 1.09 -6.65
N GLY A 59 24.05 2.25 -6.43
CA GLY A 59 24.40 3.17 -5.34
C GLY A 59 23.25 3.50 -4.38
N SER A 60 22.04 2.96 -4.62
CA SER A 60 20.87 3.27 -3.82
C SER A 60 20.52 2.15 -2.84
N GLU A 61 20.54 2.46 -1.56
CA GLU A 61 20.15 1.55 -0.47
C GLU A 61 18.84 2.01 0.21
N SER A 62 18.12 2.96 -0.42
CA SER A 62 16.95 3.58 0.18
C SER A 62 15.77 3.58 -0.76
N LEU A 63 14.60 3.34 -0.22
CA LEU A 63 13.32 3.54 -0.88
C LEU A 63 12.83 4.97 -0.57
N LEU A 64 12.53 5.74 -1.60
CA LEU A 64 12.12 7.13 -1.47
C LEU A 64 10.75 7.35 -2.11
N THR A 65 9.90 8.06 -1.40
CA THR A 65 8.61 8.50 -1.91
C THR A 65 8.66 10.01 -2.17
N PHE A 66 8.29 10.41 -3.37
CA PHE A 66 8.15 11.81 -3.74
C PHE A 66 6.67 12.14 -3.87
N THR A 67 6.25 13.21 -3.23
CA THR A 67 4.91 13.75 -3.45
C THR A 67 4.95 14.59 -4.72
N VAL A 68 4.19 14.17 -5.73
CA VAL A 68 4.04 14.88 -7.00
C VAL A 68 2.60 15.34 -7.11
N ALA A 69 2.32 16.54 -6.60
CA ALA A 69 1.02 17.18 -6.69
C ALA A 69 1.23 18.63 -7.18
N ASP A 70 0.17 19.30 -7.57
CA ASP A 70 0.15 20.58 -8.29
C ASP A 70 1.15 21.66 -7.82
N SER A 71 1.52 21.66 -6.57
CA SER A 71 2.46 22.65 -6.03
C SER A 71 3.71 22.07 -5.39
N SER A 72 3.84 20.74 -5.33
CA SER A 72 4.94 20.06 -4.65
C SER A 72 6.09 19.70 -5.59
N ALA A 73 5.83 19.60 -6.89
CA ALA A 73 6.83 19.37 -7.91
C ALA A 73 6.64 20.35 -9.06
N ALA A 74 7.73 20.87 -9.60
CA ALA A 74 7.71 21.73 -10.77
C ALA A 74 9.03 21.65 -11.53
N LEU A 75 8.96 21.81 -12.85
CA LEU A 75 10.11 22.16 -13.68
C LEU A 75 10.13 23.70 -13.78
N VAL A 76 11.22 24.32 -13.32
CA VAL A 76 11.37 25.77 -13.33
C VAL A 76 12.46 26.15 -14.32
N LEU A 77 12.10 26.99 -15.28
CA LEU A 77 13.04 27.61 -16.21
C LEU A 77 13.37 29.02 -15.70
N HIS A 78 14.58 29.19 -15.20
CA HIS A 78 15.12 30.51 -14.87
C HIS A 78 15.78 31.13 -16.10
N TYR A 79 15.40 32.34 -16.47
CA TYR A 79 15.98 33.04 -17.62
C TYR A 79 16.02 34.56 -17.38
N HIS A 80 16.85 35.24 -18.09
CA HIS A 80 16.85 36.70 -18.15
C HIS A 80 16.83 37.16 -19.60
N LEU A 81 16.13 38.23 -19.82
CA LEU A 81 16.12 38.92 -21.11
C LEU A 81 17.20 40.01 -21.06
N SER A 82 17.94 40.12 -22.16
CA SER A 82 18.91 41.23 -22.32
C SER A 82 18.17 42.53 -22.65
N ASP A 83 17.28 42.95 -21.78
CA ASP A 83 16.67 44.25 -21.79
C ASP A 83 17.46 45.21 -20.88
N GLU A 84 17.12 46.49 -20.89
CA GLU A 84 17.87 47.52 -20.16
C GLU A 84 17.94 47.30 -18.64
N LEU A 85 17.14 46.37 -18.09
CA LEU A 85 17.02 46.07 -16.66
C LEU A 85 17.57 44.72 -16.24
N SER A 86 17.92 43.83 -17.20
CA SER A 86 18.45 42.47 -16.92
C SER A 86 17.69 41.73 -15.81
N THR A 87 16.38 41.71 -15.88
CA THR A 87 15.52 41.14 -14.85
C THR A 87 15.47 39.62 -14.98
N GLU A 88 15.74 38.91 -13.89
CA GLU A 88 15.48 37.47 -13.80
C GLU A 88 14.00 37.18 -13.90
N LYS A 89 13.65 36.17 -14.67
CA LYS A 89 12.29 35.64 -14.85
C LYS A 89 12.27 34.17 -14.66
N GLU A 90 11.10 33.67 -14.27
CA GLU A 90 10.85 32.27 -14.04
C GLU A 90 9.63 31.83 -14.85
N LEU A 91 9.71 30.65 -15.44
CA LEU A 91 8.59 29.97 -16.07
C LEU A 91 8.41 28.62 -15.41
N TRP A 92 7.23 28.38 -14.88
CA TRP A 92 6.90 27.22 -14.11
C TRP A 92 6.05 26.25 -14.91
N PHE A 93 6.44 24.96 -14.92
CA PHE A 93 5.69 23.86 -15.51
C PHE A 93 5.34 22.89 -14.39
N PHE A 94 4.06 22.69 -14.19
CA PHE A 94 3.56 21.77 -13.19
C PHE A 94 3.24 20.41 -13.82
N PRO A 95 3.37 19.31 -13.07
CA PRO A 95 3.03 17.99 -13.57
C PRO A 95 1.53 17.86 -13.83
N ASN A 96 1.17 17.15 -14.89
CA ASN A 96 -0.19 16.66 -15.08
C ASN A 96 -0.37 15.41 -14.22
N THR A 97 -1.15 15.53 -13.14
CA THR A 97 -1.34 14.43 -12.18
C THR A 97 -2.11 13.25 -12.77
N ASP A 98 -2.93 13.49 -13.79
CA ASP A 98 -3.75 12.45 -14.42
C ASP A 98 -2.93 11.50 -15.31
N THR A 99 -1.75 11.92 -15.74
CA THR A 99 -0.88 11.15 -16.64
C THR A 99 0.36 10.57 -15.97
N GLN A 100 0.54 10.82 -14.68
CA GLN A 100 1.67 10.26 -13.92
C GLN A 100 1.46 8.80 -13.58
N PHE A 101 2.53 8.03 -13.55
CA PHE A 101 2.52 6.62 -13.14
C PHE A 101 3.84 6.22 -12.51
N ASN A 102 3.80 5.17 -11.70
CA ASN A 102 4.96 4.50 -11.15
C ASN A 102 5.25 3.24 -11.95
N HIS A 103 6.50 3.08 -12.38
CA HIS A 103 6.99 1.81 -12.90
C HIS A 103 7.72 1.08 -11.80
N ILE A 104 7.25 -0.12 -11.43
CA ILE A 104 7.78 -0.89 -10.31
C ILE A 104 8.43 -2.15 -10.88
N ASP A 105 9.75 -2.20 -10.80
CA ASP A 105 10.52 -3.43 -10.99
C ASP A 105 10.85 -4.03 -9.63
N HIS A 106 10.77 -5.34 -9.53
CA HIS A 106 11.08 -6.04 -8.30
C HIS A 106 11.86 -7.32 -8.59
N ASP A 107 12.85 -7.56 -7.76
CA ASP A 107 13.62 -8.80 -7.73
C ASP A 107 13.25 -9.58 -6.46
N ARG A 108 12.73 -10.80 -6.65
CA ARG A 108 12.39 -11.70 -5.56
C ARG A 108 13.41 -12.81 -5.35
N SER A 109 14.50 -12.78 -6.12
CA SER A 109 15.61 -13.73 -5.95
C SER A 109 16.15 -13.60 -4.52
N GLY A 110 16.27 -14.72 -3.82
CA GLY A 110 16.69 -14.71 -2.42
C GLY A 110 15.56 -14.51 -1.38
N THR A 111 14.30 -14.43 -1.82
CA THR A 111 13.13 -14.46 -0.92
C THR A 111 12.42 -15.80 -1.01
N ASP A 112 11.61 -16.14 0.00
CA ASP A 112 10.76 -17.33 0.02
C ASP A 112 9.74 -17.34 -1.15
N MET A 113 9.57 -16.21 -1.81
CA MET A 113 8.65 -16.00 -2.93
C MET A 113 9.29 -16.13 -4.31
N ALA A 114 10.58 -16.44 -4.41
CA ALA A 114 11.31 -16.48 -5.67
C ALA A 114 10.75 -17.48 -6.70
N GLY A 115 10.19 -18.58 -6.22
CA GLY A 115 9.64 -19.66 -7.06
C GLY A 115 8.23 -19.46 -7.57
N TYR A 116 7.52 -18.42 -7.14
CA TYR A 116 6.10 -18.25 -7.44
C TYR A 116 5.86 -17.21 -8.54
N PRO A 117 4.85 -17.44 -9.42
CA PRO A 117 4.43 -16.43 -10.39
C PRO A 117 3.87 -15.18 -9.71
N MET A 118 3.87 -14.07 -10.44
CA MET A 118 3.42 -12.76 -9.92
C MET A 118 1.92 -12.63 -9.74
N LYS A 119 1.13 -13.38 -10.48
CA LYS A 119 -0.32 -13.22 -10.53
C LYS A 119 -1.00 -14.58 -10.53
N GLY A 120 -2.16 -14.64 -9.89
CA GLY A 120 -3.09 -15.76 -10.00
C GLY A 120 -2.65 -17.02 -9.26
N VAL A 121 -1.75 -16.93 -8.29
CA VAL A 121 -1.32 -18.05 -7.47
C VAL A 121 -1.49 -17.70 -6.00
N GLU A 122 -2.14 -18.60 -5.29
CA GLU A 122 -2.20 -18.58 -3.83
C GLU A 122 -0.97 -19.29 -3.28
N ILE A 123 -0.30 -18.65 -2.34
CA ILE A 123 0.85 -19.23 -1.65
C ILE A 123 0.40 -19.55 -0.22
N PRO A 124 0.35 -20.84 0.17
CA PRO A 124 0.05 -21.21 1.54
C PRO A 124 1.05 -20.62 2.53
N SER A 125 0.58 -20.13 3.67
CA SER A 125 1.44 -19.56 4.72
C SER A 125 2.53 -20.53 5.19
N ALA A 126 2.25 -21.81 5.20
CA ALA A 126 3.21 -22.87 5.53
C ALA A 126 4.45 -22.85 4.63
N GLU A 127 4.31 -22.47 3.36
CA GLU A 127 5.43 -22.35 2.41
C GLU A 127 6.22 -21.05 2.58
N LEU A 128 5.63 -20.08 3.29
CA LEU A 128 6.24 -18.81 3.66
C LEU A 128 6.72 -18.79 5.14
N GLY A 129 6.98 -19.96 5.72
CA GLY A 129 7.42 -20.06 7.11
C GLY A 129 6.34 -19.70 8.12
N ASN A 130 5.08 -20.03 7.84
CA ASN A 130 3.88 -19.70 8.63
C ASN A 130 3.62 -18.19 8.72
N ARG A 131 3.74 -17.49 7.60
CA ARG A 131 3.58 -16.03 7.50
C ARG A 131 2.50 -15.64 6.52
N GLY A 132 1.77 -14.58 6.86
CA GLY A 132 0.99 -13.79 5.94
C GLY A 132 1.75 -12.52 5.56
N VAL A 133 1.61 -12.07 4.33
CA VAL A 133 2.32 -10.90 3.81
C VAL A 133 1.38 -10.00 3.02
N LEU A 134 1.41 -8.70 3.35
CA LEU A 134 0.83 -7.65 2.54
C LEU A 134 1.96 -6.77 2.01
N PHE A 135 1.86 -6.36 0.75
CA PHE A 135 2.83 -5.45 0.17
C PHE A 135 2.14 -4.43 -0.73
N GLY A 136 2.19 -3.16 -0.32
CA GLY A 136 1.77 -2.03 -1.14
C GLY A 136 2.66 -1.89 -2.37
N GLY A 137 2.14 -1.32 -3.45
CA GLY A 137 2.86 -1.22 -4.72
C GLY A 137 2.88 -2.50 -5.56
N LEU A 138 2.84 -3.68 -4.96
CA LEU A 138 2.74 -4.97 -5.66
C LEU A 138 1.31 -5.54 -5.67
N GLY A 139 0.39 -4.97 -4.91
CA GLY A 139 -1.00 -5.41 -4.84
C GLY A 139 -1.17 -6.76 -4.13
N TRP A 140 -0.26 -7.11 -3.22
CA TRP A 140 -0.35 -8.36 -2.48
C TRP A 140 -1.24 -8.21 -1.26
N TYR A 141 -2.17 -9.14 -1.11
CA TYR A 141 -3.07 -9.25 0.02
C TYR A 141 -3.00 -10.65 0.64
N THR A 142 -3.48 -10.80 1.85
CA THR A 142 -3.55 -12.10 2.52
C THR A 142 -4.99 -12.55 2.64
N ARG A 143 -5.25 -13.80 2.23
CA ARG A 143 -6.51 -14.49 2.41
C ARG A 143 -6.51 -15.20 3.76
N LEU A 144 -7.57 -14.97 4.54
CA LEU A 144 -7.80 -15.61 5.83
C LEU A 144 -8.97 -16.57 5.72
N GLU A 145 -8.73 -17.81 6.07
CA GLU A 145 -9.74 -18.89 6.02
C GLU A 145 -10.03 -19.41 7.43
N PHE A 146 -11.27 -19.84 7.63
CA PHE A 146 -11.73 -20.42 8.89
C PHE A 146 -12.28 -21.83 8.66
N PRO A 147 -11.44 -22.82 8.29
CA PRO A 147 -11.86 -24.13 7.81
C PRO A 147 -12.63 -24.95 8.86
N TYR A 148 -12.44 -24.64 10.14
CA TYR A 148 -13.04 -25.38 11.26
C TYR A 148 -14.32 -24.74 11.81
N LEU A 149 -14.78 -23.63 11.28
CA LEU A 149 -15.96 -22.94 11.76
C LEU A 149 -17.20 -23.86 11.73
N ASN A 150 -17.37 -24.62 10.66
CA ASN A 150 -18.48 -25.56 10.52
C ASN A 150 -18.42 -26.74 11.52
N ASN A 151 -17.25 -27.04 12.09
CA ASN A 151 -17.14 -28.11 13.09
C ASN A 151 -17.80 -27.71 14.41
N LEU A 152 -18.00 -26.43 14.67
CA LEU A 152 -18.77 -25.96 15.85
C LEU A 152 -20.22 -26.45 15.78
N MET A 153 -20.81 -26.53 14.58
CA MET A 153 -22.18 -27.02 14.39
C MET A 153 -22.32 -28.52 14.62
N GLN A 154 -21.24 -29.29 14.46
CA GLN A 154 -21.28 -30.75 14.66
C GLN A 154 -21.29 -31.16 16.13
N GLN A 155 -21.04 -30.25 17.06
CA GLN A 155 -21.01 -30.52 18.50
C GLN A 155 -22.42 -30.62 19.14
N GLY A 156 -23.49 -30.55 18.36
CA GLY A 156 -24.76 -31.14 18.72
C GLY A 156 -25.78 -30.28 19.43
N THR A 157 -25.58 -28.99 19.60
CA THR A 157 -26.56 -28.05 20.14
C THR A 157 -26.48 -26.72 19.42
N GLN A 158 -27.54 -25.93 19.46
CA GLN A 158 -27.54 -24.58 18.88
C GLN A 158 -26.37 -23.78 19.42
N VAL A 159 -25.33 -23.58 18.58
CA VAL A 159 -24.19 -22.73 18.91
C VAL A 159 -24.49 -21.34 18.34
N GLU A 160 -24.39 -20.34 19.19
CA GLU A 160 -24.48 -18.94 18.80
C GLU A 160 -23.14 -18.27 19.14
N ILE A 161 -22.60 -17.50 18.21
CA ILE A 161 -21.39 -16.72 18.44
C ILE A 161 -21.82 -15.38 19.01
N GLU A 162 -21.48 -15.11 20.27
CA GLU A 162 -21.77 -13.83 20.92
C GLU A 162 -20.77 -12.75 20.50
N SER A 163 -19.50 -13.13 20.38
CA SER A 163 -18.42 -12.23 20.00
C SER A 163 -17.30 -12.99 19.29
N ALA A 164 -16.76 -12.39 18.23
CA ALA A 164 -15.59 -12.90 17.52
C ALA A 164 -14.63 -11.75 17.19
N LEU A 165 -13.46 -11.76 17.82
CA LEU A 165 -12.43 -10.75 17.65
C LEU A 165 -11.21 -11.36 16.96
N LEU A 166 -10.89 -10.86 15.76
CA LEU A 166 -9.70 -11.23 15.01
C LEU A 166 -8.55 -10.29 15.39
N LYS A 167 -7.44 -10.85 15.86
CA LYS A 167 -6.20 -10.12 16.16
C LYS A 167 -5.09 -10.58 15.24
N ILE A 168 -4.39 -9.63 14.63
CA ILE A 168 -3.28 -9.85 13.71
C ILE A 168 -2.04 -9.24 14.32
N TYR A 169 -1.05 -10.07 14.60
CA TYR A 169 0.20 -9.66 15.22
C TYR A 169 1.31 -9.52 14.18
N PRO A 170 1.82 -8.29 13.94
CA PRO A 170 2.99 -8.08 13.11
C PRO A 170 4.18 -8.91 13.61
N GLU A 171 4.96 -9.46 12.68
CA GLU A 171 6.17 -10.19 13.04
C GLU A 171 7.22 -9.22 13.57
N GLN A 172 7.75 -9.49 14.76
CA GLN A 172 8.79 -8.66 15.36
C GLN A 172 10.05 -8.64 14.50
N GLY A 173 10.64 -7.45 14.36
CA GLY A 173 11.85 -7.24 13.54
C GLY A 173 11.58 -6.95 12.08
N THR A 174 10.34 -7.01 11.61
CA THR A 174 9.97 -6.64 10.23
C THR A 174 9.57 -5.16 10.10
N TYR A 175 9.40 -4.46 11.21
CA TYR A 175 9.04 -3.04 11.26
C TYR A 175 9.95 -2.26 12.19
N SER A 176 10.06 -0.96 11.94
CA SER A 176 10.93 -0.04 12.69
C SER A 176 10.50 1.41 12.43
N ASP A 177 11.17 2.39 13.04
CA ASP A 177 10.97 3.83 12.75
C ASP A 177 11.18 4.20 11.27
N TYR A 178 11.91 3.39 10.51
CA TYR A 178 12.18 3.58 9.08
C TYR A 178 11.23 2.79 8.18
N ASN A 179 10.63 1.74 8.69
CA ASN A 179 9.63 0.91 8.03
C ASN A 179 8.44 0.79 8.97
N THR A 180 7.64 1.83 9.03
CA THR A 180 6.51 1.92 9.95
C THR A 180 5.39 0.99 9.55
N LEU A 181 4.71 0.43 10.55
CA LEU A 181 3.49 -0.33 10.33
C LEU A 181 2.42 0.55 9.65
N PRO A 182 1.55 -0.04 8.82
CA PRO A 182 0.37 0.65 8.30
C PRO A 182 -0.53 1.15 9.42
N ASP A 183 -1.04 2.38 9.31
CA ASP A 183 -1.92 2.95 10.34
C ASP A 183 -3.26 2.22 10.44
N SER A 184 -3.67 1.57 9.36
CA SER A 184 -4.93 0.84 9.28
C SER A 184 -4.90 -0.24 8.21
N LEU A 185 -5.70 -1.27 8.46
CA LEU A 185 -5.96 -2.37 7.55
C LEU A 185 -7.47 -2.50 7.36
N TYR A 186 -7.88 -3.19 6.30
CA TYR A 186 -9.27 -3.44 5.98
C TYR A 186 -9.50 -4.92 5.73
N LEU A 187 -10.72 -5.37 5.99
CA LEU A 187 -11.16 -6.73 5.68
C LEU A 187 -12.31 -6.69 4.70
N TYR A 188 -12.15 -7.40 3.60
CA TYR A 188 -13.20 -7.64 2.62
C TYR A 188 -13.62 -9.10 2.66
N ILE A 189 -14.89 -9.34 2.39
CA ILE A 189 -15.48 -10.67 2.25
C ILE A 189 -15.34 -11.08 0.79
N ALA A 190 -14.79 -12.24 0.52
CA ALA A 190 -14.62 -12.76 -0.83
C ALA A 190 -15.12 -14.19 -0.95
N ASP A 191 -15.55 -14.55 -2.15
CA ASP A 191 -15.97 -15.90 -2.50
C ASP A 191 -14.78 -16.87 -2.68
N GLU A 192 -15.07 -18.11 -3.05
CA GLU A 192 -14.05 -19.13 -3.31
C GLU A 192 -13.09 -18.77 -4.47
N ASN A 193 -13.50 -17.89 -5.37
CA ASN A 193 -12.71 -17.41 -6.51
C ASN A 193 -11.92 -16.14 -6.19
N ASN A 194 -11.90 -15.70 -4.93
CA ASN A 194 -11.30 -14.45 -4.48
C ASN A 194 -11.97 -13.17 -5.05
N VAL A 195 -13.22 -13.28 -5.48
CA VAL A 195 -14.01 -12.13 -5.89
C VAL A 195 -14.60 -11.49 -4.64
N VAL A 196 -14.26 -10.24 -4.40
CA VAL A 196 -14.82 -9.46 -3.30
C VAL A 196 -16.33 -9.29 -3.51
N THR A 197 -17.09 -9.73 -2.54
CA THR A 197 -18.57 -9.65 -2.54
C THR A 197 -19.08 -8.54 -1.62
N ASP A 198 -18.38 -8.31 -0.50
CA ASP A 198 -18.74 -7.32 0.49
C ASP A 198 -17.52 -6.89 1.32
N ALA A 199 -17.72 -5.97 2.25
CA ALA A 199 -16.71 -5.55 3.21
C ALA A 199 -17.18 -5.87 4.64
N VAL A 200 -16.24 -6.18 5.53
CA VAL A 200 -16.55 -6.24 6.95
C VAL A 200 -16.85 -4.82 7.43
N THR A 201 -18.05 -4.62 7.92
CA THR A 201 -18.52 -3.30 8.37
C THR A 201 -18.37 -3.14 9.89
N ASP A 202 -18.51 -1.90 10.34
CA ASP A 202 -18.63 -1.59 11.76
C ASP A 202 -19.93 -2.15 12.35
N TYR A 203 -20.08 -2.08 13.68
CA TYR A 203 -21.27 -2.57 14.38
C TYR A 203 -22.59 -1.95 13.89
N LEU A 204 -22.54 -0.76 13.33
CA LEU A 204 -23.72 -0.08 12.79
C LEU A 204 -24.01 -0.46 11.34
N GLY A 205 -23.11 -1.20 10.67
CA GLY A 205 -23.21 -1.58 9.27
C GLY A 205 -23.11 -0.40 8.30
N SER A 206 -22.59 0.73 8.75
CA SER A 206 -22.60 1.99 8.00
C SER A 206 -21.28 2.27 7.30
N GLU A 207 -20.17 1.82 7.85
CA GLU A 207 -18.84 2.07 7.29
C GLU A 207 -18.00 0.78 7.26
N VAL A 208 -17.09 0.69 6.32
CA VAL A 208 -16.12 -0.40 6.27
C VAL A 208 -15.27 -0.36 7.53
N GLN A 209 -15.18 -1.48 8.23
CA GLN A 209 -14.44 -1.57 9.46
C GLN A 209 -12.96 -1.34 9.23
N ARG A 210 -12.41 -0.40 9.97
CA ARG A 210 -11.00 -0.09 9.98
C ARG A 210 -10.32 -0.83 11.13
N GLY A 211 -9.42 -1.75 10.79
CA GLY A 211 -8.55 -2.40 11.77
C GLY A 211 -7.57 -1.39 12.33
N THR A 212 -7.72 -1.09 13.62
CA THR A 212 -6.89 -0.10 14.30
C THR A 212 -5.65 -0.77 14.85
N LEU A 213 -4.50 -0.13 14.63
CA LEU A 213 -3.23 -0.55 15.22
C LEU A 213 -3.22 -0.19 16.71
N SER A 214 -2.96 -1.20 17.53
CA SER A 214 -2.66 -1.04 18.95
C SER A 214 -1.16 -1.27 19.14
N GLU A 215 -0.40 -0.22 19.39
CA GLU A 215 1.05 -0.29 19.52
C GLU A 215 1.46 -0.42 20.99
N ASP A 216 2.34 -1.38 21.27
CA ASP A 216 3.09 -1.45 22.52
C ASP A 216 4.46 -0.78 22.34
N ASN A 217 4.51 0.51 22.64
CA ASN A 217 5.72 1.32 22.50
C ASN A 217 6.84 0.97 23.52
N THR A 218 6.57 0.07 24.46
CA THR A 218 7.53 -0.23 25.53
C THR A 218 8.34 -1.48 25.23
N PHE A 219 7.66 -2.55 24.81
CA PHE A 219 8.29 -3.85 24.61
C PHE A 219 8.05 -4.44 23.22
N ASN A 220 7.19 -3.82 22.40
CA ASN A 220 6.74 -4.35 21.09
C ASN A 220 6.16 -5.77 21.14
N GLU A 221 5.73 -6.23 22.31
CA GLU A 221 5.22 -7.60 22.50
C GLU A 221 3.72 -7.69 22.21
N ASN A 222 2.98 -6.61 22.44
CA ASN A 222 1.52 -6.54 22.30
C ASN A 222 1.06 -5.59 21.20
N THR A 223 1.85 -5.43 20.16
CA THR A 223 1.45 -4.69 18.98
C THR A 223 0.59 -5.57 18.09
N TYR A 224 -0.64 -5.14 17.77
CA TYR A 224 -1.58 -5.89 16.94
C TYR A 224 -2.62 -4.99 16.29
N TYR A 225 -3.18 -5.47 15.20
CA TYR A 225 -4.43 -4.96 14.63
C TYR A 225 -5.59 -5.80 15.13
N TYR A 226 -6.75 -5.20 15.33
CA TYR A 226 -7.94 -5.94 15.71
C TYR A 226 -9.16 -5.55 14.88
N PHE A 227 -10.01 -6.56 14.65
CA PHE A 227 -11.27 -6.45 13.93
C PHE A 227 -12.35 -7.22 14.69
N ASP A 228 -13.55 -6.65 14.76
CA ASP A 228 -14.74 -7.38 15.16
C ASP A 228 -15.32 -8.09 13.93
N VAL A 229 -15.25 -9.40 13.93
CA VAL A 229 -15.76 -10.24 12.83
C VAL A 229 -16.96 -11.05 13.26
N THR A 230 -17.67 -10.61 14.32
CA THR A 230 -18.79 -11.33 14.91
C THR A 230 -19.90 -11.57 13.90
N GLN A 231 -20.32 -10.54 13.19
CA GLN A 231 -21.37 -10.65 12.18
C GLN A 231 -20.98 -11.62 11.07
N PHE A 232 -19.79 -11.49 10.51
CA PHE A 232 -19.27 -12.40 9.48
C PHE A 232 -19.30 -13.85 9.97
N MET A 233 -18.83 -14.12 11.18
CA MET A 233 -18.80 -15.47 11.76
C MET A 233 -20.21 -16.02 12.01
N GLN A 234 -21.17 -15.18 12.42
CA GLN A 234 -22.56 -15.58 12.58
C GLN A 234 -23.21 -15.93 11.24
N GLU A 235 -22.97 -15.13 10.21
CA GLU A 235 -23.50 -15.34 8.86
C GLU A 235 -22.93 -16.63 8.25
N GLU A 236 -21.62 -16.85 8.32
CA GLU A 236 -20.98 -18.09 7.84
C GLU A 236 -21.48 -19.32 8.60
N LEU A 237 -21.65 -19.22 9.91
CA LEU A 237 -22.19 -20.31 10.71
C LEU A 237 -23.66 -20.58 10.35
N GLY A 238 -24.46 -19.53 10.12
CA GLY A 238 -25.85 -19.63 9.72
C GLY A 238 -26.06 -20.17 8.31
N ALA A 239 -25.09 -20.05 7.44
CA ALA A 239 -25.12 -20.59 6.09
C ALA A 239 -24.95 -22.13 6.03
N PHE A 240 -24.68 -22.80 7.12
CA PHE A 240 -24.53 -24.26 7.23
C PHE A 240 -23.53 -24.87 6.23
N GLY A 241 -22.51 -24.10 5.83
CA GLY A 241 -21.50 -24.53 4.87
C GLY A 241 -21.97 -24.55 3.41
N MET A 242 -23.13 -23.96 3.10
CA MET A 242 -23.61 -23.79 1.72
C MET A 242 -22.76 -22.76 0.95
N TYR A 243 -22.23 -21.79 1.65
CA TYR A 243 -21.30 -20.80 1.10
C TYR A 243 -20.03 -20.84 1.93
N LYS A 244 -18.91 -20.70 1.27
CA LYS A 244 -17.60 -20.55 1.91
C LYS A 244 -17.04 -19.22 1.49
N HIS A 245 -17.15 -18.27 2.38
CA HIS A 245 -16.45 -17.01 2.20
C HIS A 245 -15.12 -17.05 2.94
N ASN A 246 -14.22 -16.23 2.50
CA ASN A 246 -12.95 -15.94 3.14
C ASN A 246 -12.86 -14.44 3.40
N LEU A 247 -11.91 -14.05 4.24
CA LEU A 247 -11.60 -12.64 4.44
C LEU A 247 -10.32 -12.29 3.71
N GLN A 248 -10.33 -11.18 2.97
CA GLN A 248 -9.14 -10.60 2.38
C GLN A 248 -8.66 -9.45 3.25
N LEU A 249 -7.48 -9.62 3.84
CA LEU A 249 -6.79 -8.57 4.57
C LEU A 249 -6.02 -7.71 3.57
N VAL A 250 -6.30 -6.41 3.57
CA VAL A 250 -5.77 -5.47 2.59
C VAL A 250 -5.37 -4.14 3.22
N PHE A 251 -4.55 -3.37 2.51
CA PHE A 251 -4.40 -1.94 2.78
C PHE A 251 -5.61 -1.15 2.25
N ASN A 252 -5.69 0.13 2.57
CA ASN A 252 -6.59 1.03 1.86
C ASN A 252 -6.26 1.03 0.35
N SER A 253 -7.27 1.18 -0.50
CA SER A 253 -7.11 1.19 -1.97
C SER A 253 -6.05 2.20 -2.43
N ASP A 254 -6.03 3.38 -1.81
CA ASP A 254 -5.08 4.44 -2.13
C ASP A 254 -3.65 4.08 -1.72
N ASP A 255 -3.49 3.28 -0.67
CA ASP A 255 -2.19 2.83 -0.18
C ASP A 255 -1.55 1.77 -1.10
N TYR A 256 -2.33 0.98 -1.85
CA TYR A 256 -1.75 -0.01 -2.76
C TYR A 256 -1.00 0.58 -3.94
N THR A 257 -1.41 1.74 -4.41
CA THR A 257 -0.81 2.40 -5.58
C THR A 257 0.19 3.48 -5.20
N GLY A 258 0.07 4.03 -4.01
CA GLY A 258 0.84 5.18 -3.54
C GLY A 258 1.93 4.87 -2.52
N THR A 259 1.99 3.65 -1.97
CA THR A 259 2.94 3.33 -0.90
C THR A 259 3.65 2.00 -1.13
N PHE A 260 4.84 1.87 -0.52
CA PHE A 260 5.56 0.60 -0.39
C PHE A 260 5.45 0.05 1.04
N LYS A 261 4.43 0.43 1.77
CA LYS A 261 4.16 -0.15 3.09
C LYS A 261 4.02 -1.65 2.96
N ASN A 262 4.55 -2.35 3.93
CA ASN A 262 4.45 -3.80 4.00
C ASN A 262 4.04 -4.21 5.41
N LEU A 263 3.46 -5.38 5.50
CA LEU A 263 3.14 -6.02 6.75
C LEU A 263 3.42 -7.50 6.61
N THR A 264 4.27 -8.01 7.48
CA THR A 264 4.46 -9.44 7.68
C THR A 264 3.91 -9.80 9.05
N PHE A 265 3.11 -10.83 9.12
CA PHE A 265 2.52 -11.32 10.37
C PHE A 265 2.52 -12.85 10.41
N ASN A 266 2.47 -13.40 11.59
CA ASN A 266 2.46 -14.85 11.76
C ASN A 266 1.05 -15.41 11.61
N ASP A 267 0.92 -16.58 10.96
CA ASP A 267 -0.31 -17.36 10.98
C ASP A 267 -0.48 -18.08 12.34
N GLN A 268 -1.49 -18.97 12.43
CA GLN A 268 -1.75 -19.73 13.65
C GLN A 268 -0.61 -20.67 14.09
N GLY A 269 0.33 -20.99 13.20
CA GLY A 269 1.51 -21.82 13.48
C GLY A 269 2.73 -21.04 13.90
N GLY A 270 2.68 -19.71 13.82
CA GLY A 270 3.81 -18.83 14.14
C GLY A 270 3.98 -18.57 15.66
N ARG A 271 5.02 -17.79 15.98
CA ARG A 271 5.41 -17.53 17.38
C ARG A 271 4.42 -16.63 18.14
N ASN A 272 3.78 -15.70 17.45
CA ASN A 272 2.67 -14.87 17.93
C ASN A 272 1.54 -15.00 16.90
N PRO A 273 0.69 -16.03 17.05
CA PRO A 273 -0.26 -16.36 15.98
C PRO A 273 -1.34 -15.29 15.83
N CYS A 274 -1.85 -15.18 14.60
CA CYS A 274 -3.12 -14.52 14.35
C CYS A 274 -4.21 -15.27 15.14
N LEU A 275 -4.84 -14.61 16.09
CA LEU A 275 -5.78 -15.23 17.02
C LEU A 275 -7.20 -14.76 16.73
N LEU A 276 -8.09 -15.72 16.54
CA LEU A 276 -9.52 -15.51 16.59
C LEU A 276 -10.03 -15.86 17.98
N TYR A 277 -10.57 -14.87 18.68
CA TYR A 277 -11.26 -15.08 19.95
C TYR A 277 -12.75 -15.17 19.67
N THR A 278 -13.36 -16.29 20.03
CA THR A 278 -14.81 -16.46 19.99
C THR A 278 -15.31 -16.73 21.40
N SER A 279 -16.39 -16.10 21.78
CA SER A 279 -17.11 -16.38 23.01
C SER A 279 -18.47 -16.97 22.66
N PRO A 280 -18.70 -18.28 22.91
CA PRO A 280 -20.03 -18.85 22.75
C PRO A 280 -20.90 -18.41 23.92
N SER A 281 -22.14 -18.01 23.63
CA SER A 281 -23.15 -17.77 24.67
C SER A 281 -23.65 -19.10 25.23
N PRO A 282 -23.53 -19.35 26.57
CA PRO A 282 -24.27 -20.46 27.17
C PRO A 282 -25.75 -20.04 27.19
N ARG A 283 -26.56 -20.65 26.33
CA ARG A 283 -28.01 -20.58 26.55
C ARG A 283 -28.34 -21.42 27.78
N ASP A 284 -28.92 -20.80 28.77
CA ASP A 284 -29.50 -21.46 29.90
C ASP A 284 -30.52 -22.51 29.41
N SER A 285 -30.27 -23.73 29.81
CA SER A 285 -31.14 -24.89 29.55
C SER A 285 -32.39 -24.85 30.40
#